data_e73cffab18c394e6202f911cf6af0e42
#
_entry.id   e73cffab18c394e6202f911cf6af0e42
#
_cell.length_a   1.000
_cell.length_b   1.000
_cell.length_c   1.000
_cell.angle_alpha   90.00
_cell.angle_beta   90.00
_cell.angle_gamma   90.00
#
_symmetry.space_group_name_H-M   'P 1'
#
loop_
_entity.id
_entity.type
_entity.pdbx_description
1 polymer ?
#
loop_
_entity_poly.entity_id
_entity_poly.type
_entity_poly.pdbx_seq_one_letter_code
_entity_poly.pdbx_strand_id
1 'polypeptide(L)'
;MKLNLKEIVENLIDNFLKAGDLAIQLREKGLIKKIKSDNTPVSNGDLEVNKFISKKISEVTPNLPIISEETSENKDNLNLKDFWLVDPIDGTYDYINNLEEFTINAGLIINNKPVAGLINAPAKKRMFYSYEKGNAFELSNGCLLYTSPSPRD
;
A
#
# COMPACT_ATOMS: atom_id res chain seq x y z
N MET A 1 23.19 7.39 -2.70
CA MET A 1 22.38 8.39 -1.97
C MET A 1 21.66 7.70 -0.80
N LYS A 2 21.77 8.27 0.37
CA LYS A 2 21.11 7.73 1.55
C LYS A 2 19.67 8.22 1.62
N LEU A 3 18.73 7.29 1.73
CA LEU A 3 17.31 7.61 1.84
C LEU A 3 16.94 7.92 3.29
N ASN A 4 16.10 8.91 3.49
CA ASN A 4 15.51 9.19 4.79
C ASN A 4 14.17 8.44 4.88
N LEU A 5 14.21 7.23 5.42
CA LEU A 5 13.04 6.34 5.47
C LEU A 5 11.89 6.93 6.27
N LYS A 6 12.20 7.55 7.40
CA LYS A 6 11.18 8.20 8.23
C LYS A 6 10.41 9.27 7.44
N GLU A 7 11.14 10.15 6.78
CA GLU A 7 10.54 11.22 5.98
C GLU A 7 9.70 10.66 4.84
N ILE A 8 10.22 9.66 4.13
CA ILE A 8 9.50 9.01 3.03
C ILE A 8 8.17 8.46 3.52
N VAL A 9 8.19 7.67 4.59
CA VAL A 9 6.98 7.03 5.12
C VAL A 9 6.01 8.08 5.64
N GLU A 10 6.50 9.05 6.42
CA GLU A 10 5.63 10.09 6.98
C GLU A 10 4.94 10.93 5.91
N ASN A 11 5.62 11.16 4.79
CA ASN A 11 5.01 11.88 3.66
C ASN A 11 3.97 11.06 2.91
N LEU A 12 3.91 9.75 3.14
CA LEU A 12 2.94 8.87 2.48
C LEU A 12 1.74 8.53 3.36
N ILE A 13 1.80 8.77 4.66
CA ILE A 13 0.71 8.41 5.58
C ILE A 13 -0.62 9.00 5.12
N ASP A 14 -0.65 10.30 4.91
CA ASP A 14 -1.88 11.01 4.50
C ASP A 14 -2.40 10.47 3.17
N ASN A 15 -1.50 10.18 2.25
CA ASN A 15 -1.87 9.66 0.94
C ASN A 15 -2.47 8.25 1.03
N PHE A 16 -1.99 7.43 1.95
CA PHE A 16 -2.56 6.10 2.18
C PHE A 16 -3.93 6.19 2.85
N LEU A 17 -4.13 7.17 3.73
CA LEU A 17 -5.45 7.42 4.31
C LEU A 17 -6.43 7.88 3.23
N LYS A 18 -6.00 8.77 2.34
CA LYS A 18 -6.82 9.22 1.21
C LYS A 18 -7.12 8.08 0.23
N ALA A 19 -6.16 7.21 0.00
CA ALA A 19 -6.38 6.03 -0.83
C ALA A 19 -7.46 5.12 -0.24
N GLY A 20 -7.47 4.98 1.08
CA GLY A 20 -8.52 4.24 1.78
C GLY A 20 -9.89 4.87 1.58
N ASP A 21 -9.98 6.19 1.72
CA ASP A 21 -11.22 6.91 1.48
C ASP A 21 -11.69 6.73 0.04
N LEU A 22 -10.77 6.79 -0.93
CA LEU A 22 -11.07 6.56 -2.33
C LEU A 22 -11.64 5.15 -2.54
N ALA A 23 -11.01 4.14 -1.96
CA ALA A 23 -11.46 2.75 -2.08
C ALA A 23 -12.88 2.58 -1.54
N ILE A 24 -13.19 3.17 -0.38
CA ILE A 24 -14.52 3.10 0.22
C ILE A 24 -15.54 3.83 -0.64
N GLN A 25 -15.21 5.03 -1.12
CA GLN A 25 -16.12 5.81 -1.97
C GLN A 25 -16.47 5.10 -3.27
N LEU A 26 -15.46 4.50 -3.93
CA LEU A 26 -15.70 3.76 -5.17
C LEU A 26 -16.59 2.54 -4.91
N ARG A 27 -16.38 1.85 -3.80
CA ARG A 27 -17.20 0.71 -3.43
C ARG A 27 -18.66 1.11 -3.17
N GLU A 28 -18.86 2.23 -2.48
CA GLU A 28 -20.22 2.74 -2.20
C GLU A 28 -20.97 3.15 -3.46
N LYS A 29 -20.25 3.63 -4.47
CA LYS A 29 -20.85 4.00 -5.76
C LYS A 29 -21.18 2.80 -6.63
N GLY A 30 -20.72 1.61 -6.28
CA GLY A 30 -20.90 0.41 -7.08
C GLY A 30 -19.69 0.14 -7.97
N LEU A 31 -19.07 -1.01 -7.75
CA LEU A 31 -17.84 -1.39 -8.47
C LEU A 31 -18.15 -2.02 -9.82
N ILE A 32 -17.30 -1.73 -10.80
CA ILE A 32 -17.25 -2.42 -12.07
C ILE A 32 -16.22 -3.55 -11.92
N LYS A 33 -16.68 -4.80 -12.05
CA LYS A 33 -15.88 -5.99 -11.79
C LYS A 33 -15.48 -6.66 -13.09
N LYS A 34 -14.25 -7.18 -13.11
CA LYS A 34 -13.73 -7.97 -14.23
C LYS A 34 -12.99 -9.17 -13.67
N ILE A 35 -12.85 -10.23 -14.49
CA ILE A 35 -12.04 -11.39 -14.17
C ILE A 35 -10.77 -11.30 -15.00
N LYS A 36 -9.63 -11.36 -14.34
CA LYS A 36 -8.32 -11.36 -15.03
C LYS A 36 -8.07 -12.70 -15.72
N SER A 37 -7.03 -12.72 -16.56
CA SER A 37 -6.65 -13.93 -17.30
C SER A 37 -6.28 -15.12 -16.38
N ASP A 38 -5.84 -14.84 -15.16
CA ASP A 38 -5.51 -15.85 -14.16
C ASP A 38 -6.72 -16.25 -13.29
N ASN A 39 -7.94 -15.86 -13.68
CA ASN A 39 -9.21 -16.10 -12.98
C ASN A 39 -9.36 -15.38 -11.65
N THR A 40 -8.52 -14.40 -11.35
CA THR A 40 -8.69 -13.58 -10.15
C THR A 40 -9.55 -12.36 -10.45
N PRO A 41 -10.35 -11.86 -9.49
CA PRO A 41 -11.17 -10.70 -9.71
C PRO A 41 -10.36 -9.41 -9.65
N VAL A 42 -10.81 -8.40 -10.38
CA VAL A 42 -10.30 -7.03 -10.29
C VAL A 42 -11.48 -6.07 -10.45
N SER A 43 -11.43 -4.94 -9.77
CA SER A 43 -12.45 -3.91 -9.87
C SER A 43 -11.83 -2.59 -10.27
N ASN A 44 -12.67 -1.63 -10.66
CA ASN A 44 -12.21 -0.27 -10.89
C ASN A 44 -11.60 0.35 -9.62
N GLY A 45 -12.01 -0.13 -8.43
CA GLY A 45 -11.39 0.28 -7.17
C GLY A 45 -9.92 -0.11 -7.12
N ASP A 46 -9.59 -1.35 -7.49
CA ASP A 46 -8.20 -1.81 -7.55
C ASP A 46 -7.37 -0.92 -8.48
N LEU A 47 -7.89 -0.62 -9.64
CA LEU A 47 -7.17 0.15 -10.66
C LEU A 47 -7.00 1.62 -10.25
N GLU A 48 -8.05 2.25 -9.73
CA GLU A 48 -7.98 3.65 -9.33
C GLU A 48 -7.11 3.87 -8.10
N VAL A 49 -7.18 2.97 -7.12
CA VAL A 49 -6.31 3.03 -5.95
C VAL A 49 -4.86 2.83 -6.36
N ASN A 50 -4.60 1.88 -7.27
CA ASN A 50 -3.25 1.67 -7.80
C ASN A 50 -2.70 2.95 -8.44
N LYS A 51 -3.49 3.58 -9.28
CA LYS A 51 -3.11 4.81 -9.97
C LYS A 51 -2.79 5.93 -8.98
N PHE A 52 -3.63 6.10 -7.97
CA PHE A 52 -3.46 7.13 -6.95
C PHE A 52 -2.19 6.90 -6.13
N ILE A 53 -2.03 5.70 -5.57
CA ILE A 53 -0.88 5.35 -4.71
C ILE A 53 0.43 5.41 -5.49
N SER A 54 0.45 4.85 -6.70
CA SER A 54 1.67 4.85 -7.52
C SER A 54 2.12 6.27 -7.85
N LYS A 55 1.17 7.16 -8.14
CA LYS A 55 1.49 8.57 -8.37
C LYS A 55 2.11 9.22 -7.14
N LYS A 56 1.52 8.99 -5.96
CA LYS A 56 2.00 9.60 -4.72
C LYS A 56 3.37 9.06 -4.31
N ILE A 57 3.58 7.78 -4.47
CA ILE A 57 4.89 7.17 -4.21
C ILE A 57 5.94 7.75 -5.15
N SER A 58 5.62 7.91 -6.42
CA SER A 58 6.55 8.48 -7.40
C SER A 58 6.88 9.94 -7.10
N GLU A 59 5.95 10.70 -6.54
CA GLU A 59 6.21 12.08 -6.15
C GLU A 59 7.20 12.15 -4.98
N VAL A 60 7.12 11.21 -4.04
CA VAL A 60 7.99 11.17 -2.87
C VAL A 60 9.36 10.56 -3.21
N THR A 61 9.37 9.53 -4.05
CA THR A 61 10.59 8.82 -4.44
C THR A 61 10.65 8.66 -5.95
N PRO A 62 10.94 9.75 -6.71
CA PRO A 62 10.86 9.71 -8.18
C PRO A 62 11.85 8.76 -8.84
N ASN A 63 12.93 8.39 -8.15
CA ASN A 63 13.96 7.53 -8.73
C ASN A 63 13.79 6.05 -8.41
N LEU A 64 12.75 5.68 -7.64
CA LEU A 64 12.51 4.29 -7.29
C LEU A 64 11.39 3.70 -8.14
N PRO A 65 11.64 2.57 -8.82
CA PRO A 65 10.58 1.91 -9.59
C PRO A 65 9.52 1.32 -8.69
N ILE A 66 8.31 1.18 -9.23
CA ILE A 66 7.17 0.61 -8.53
C ILE A 66 6.74 -0.66 -9.24
N ILE A 67 6.68 -1.76 -8.49
CA ILE A 67 6.10 -3.01 -8.97
C ILE A 67 4.75 -3.15 -8.28
N SER A 68 3.68 -3.10 -9.06
CA SER A 68 2.33 -3.21 -8.54
C SER A 68 1.65 -4.48 -9.06
N GLU A 69 0.80 -5.07 -8.24
CA GLU A 69 -0.03 -6.20 -8.63
C GLU A 69 -0.89 -5.88 -9.87
N GLU A 70 -1.33 -4.63 -10.01
CA GLU A 70 -2.19 -4.21 -11.10
C GLU A 70 -1.43 -3.66 -12.30
N THR A 71 -0.11 -3.65 -12.25
CA THR A 71 0.73 -3.18 -13.34
C THR A 71 1.65 -4.32 -13.78
N SER A 72 1.46 -4.81 -15.00
CA SER A 72 2.25 -5.94 -15.50
C SER A 72 3.62 -5.56 -16.06
N GLU A 73 3.83 -4.28 -16.35
CA GLU A 73 4.98 -3.82 -17.12
C GLU A 73 6.34 -4.08 -16.47
N ASN A 74 6.40 -4.12 -15.15
CA ASN A 74 7.65 -4.29 -14.42
C ASN A 74 7.82 -5.67 -13.77
N LYS A 75 6.87 -6.59 -13.96
CA LYS A 75 6.92 -7.90 -13.33
C LYS A 75 8.06 -8.78 -13.82
N ASP A 76 8.54 -8.51 -15.03
CA ASP A 76 9.61 -9.31 -15.64
C ASP A 76 11.01 -8.74 -15.35
N ASN A 77 11.10 -7.63 -14.63
CA ASN A 77 12.39 -7.03 -14.32
C ASN A 77 12.93 -7.60 -13.02
N LEU A 78 13.54 -8.77 -13.10
CA LEU A 78 14.00 -9.53 -11.95
C LEU A 78 15.29 -9.01 -11.31
N ASN A 79 15.89 -7.95 -11.89
CA ASN A 79 17.19 -7.44 -11.43
C ASN A 79 17.08 -6.20 -10.55
N LEU A 80 15.88 -5.82 -10.15
CA LEU A 80 15.71 -4.67 -9.27
C LEU A 80 16.16 -5.01 -7.85
N LYS A 81 16.94 -4.12 -7.27
CA LYS A 81 17.38 -4.21 -5.89
C LYS A 81 16.66 -3.22 -4.99
N ASP A 82 16.32 -2.06 -5.55
CA ASP A 82 15.67 -0.96 -4.84
C ASP A 82 14.37 -0.65 -5.57
N PHE A 83 13.24 -0.88 -4.92
CA PHE A 83 11.94 -0.70 -5.54
C PHE A 83 10.82 -0.74 -4.50
N TRP A 84 9.65 -0.28 -4.91
CA TRP A 84 8.43 -0.43 -4.13
C TRP A 84 7.63 -1.63 -4.65
N LEU A 85 7.10 -2.40 -3.71
CA LEU A 85 6.06 -3.40 -4.00
C LEU A 85 4.73 -2.80 -3.54
N VAL A 86 3.75 -2.77 -4.43
CA VAL A 86 2.44 -2.20 -4.12
C VAL A 86 1.35 -3.22 -4.41
N ASP A 87 0.48 -3.44 -3.43
CA ASP A 87 -0.76 -4.16 -3.62
C ASP A 87 -1.89 -3.16 -3.30
N PRO A 88 -2.53 -2.58 -4.31
CA PRO A 88 -3.49 -1.50 -4.08
C PRO A 88 -4.73 -1.96 -3.32
N ILE A 89 -5.19 -3.18 -3.56
CA ILE A 89 -6.27 -3.80 -2.76
C ILE A 89 -5.86 -5.26 -2.55
N ASP A 90 -5.38 -5.56 -1.36
CA ASP A 90 -5.15 -6.92 -0.92
C ASP A 90 -6.46 -7.43 -0.31
N GLY A 91 -6.96 -8.56 -0.79
CA GLY A 91 -8.28 -9.04 -0.44
C GLY A 91 -9.36 -8.48 -1.36
N THR A 92 -9.12 -8.52 -2.68
CA THR A 92 -10.07 -8.01 -3.68
C THR A 92 -11.44 -8.66 -3.56
N TYR A 93 -11.48 -9.98 -3.28
CA TYR A 93 -12.76 -10.68 -3.08
C TYR A 93 -13.56 -10.04 -1.94
N ASP A 94 -12.92 -9.82 -0.79
CA ASP A 94 -13.57 -9.21 0.36
C ASP A 94 -14.00 -7.77 0.06
N TYR A 95 -13.15 -7.04 -0.63
CA TYR A 95 -13.45 -5.67 -1.03
C TYR A 95 -14.70 -5.61 -1.92
N ILE A 96 -14.76 -6.45 -2.94
CA ILE A 96 -15.89 -6.50 -3.87
C ILE A 96 -17.19 -6.91 -3.16
N ASN A 97 -17.10 -7.76 -2.15
CA ASN A 97 -18.26 -8.29 -1.45
C ASN A 97 -18.64 -7.50 -0.19
N ASN A 98 -18.18 -6.26 -0.10
CA ASN A 98 -18.49 -5.34 1.02
C ASN A 98 -18.02 -5.83 2.39
N LEU A 99 -16.99 -6.67 2.42
CA LEU A 99 -16.39 -7.11 3.66
C LEU A 99 -15.30 -6.15 4.11
N GLU A 100 -14.90 -6.25 5.35
CA GLU A 100 -13.94 -5.31 5.94
C GLU A 100 -12.48 -5.77 5.83
N GLU A 101 -12.27 -7.01 5.40
CA GLU A 101 -10.97 -7.67 5.44
C GLU A 101 -10.14 -7.38 4.18
N PHE A 102 -9.98 -6.11 3.83
CA PHE A 102 -9.10 -5.73 2.73
C PHE A 102 -8.15 -4.64 3.19
N THR A 103 -6.98 -4.57 2.57
CA THR A 103 -5.95 -3.60 2.93
C THR A 103 -5.31 -3.00 1.68
N ILE A 104 -4.67 -1.85 1.87
CA ILE A 104 -3.86 -1.17 0.86
C ILE A 104 -2.42 -1.26 1.36
N ASN A 105 -1.55 -1.90 0.60
CA ASN A 105 -0.20 -2.25 1.06
C ASN A 105 0.88 -1.69 0.16
N ALA A 106 1.96 -1.21 0.77
CA ALA A 106 3.18 -0.91 0.04
C ALA A 106 4.39 -1.25 0.91
N GLY A 107 5.41 -1.83 0.29
CA GLY A 107 6.67 -2.13 0.95
C GLY A 107 7.83 -1.57 0.15
N LEU A 108 8.78 -0.96 0.84
CA LEU A 108 10.01 -0.45 0.21
C LEU A 108 11.12 -1.45 0.41
N ILE A 109 11.72 -1.86 -0.70
CA ILE A 109 12.84 -2.80 -0.74
C ILE A 109 14.09 -2.04 -1.13
N ILE A 110 15.15 -2.13 -0.33
CA ILE A 110 16.46 -1.55 -0.62
C ILE A 110 17.50 -2.63 -0.44
N ASN A 111 18.35 -2.82 -1.44
CA ASN A 111 19.36 -3.88 -1.45
C ASN A 111 18.76 -5.25 -1.16
N ASN A 112 17.62 -5.53 -1.80
CA ASN A 112 16.90 -6.80 -1.67
C ASN A 112 16.36 -7.06 -0.26
N LYS A 113 16.23 -6.02 0.58
CA LYS A 113 15.71 -6.16 1.94
C LYS A 113 14.55 -5.20 2.19
N PRO A 114 13.49 -5.64 2.84
CA PRO A 114 12.41 -4.72 3.22
C PRO A 114 12.91 -3.75 4.29
N VAL A 115 12.71 -2.45 4.06
CA VAL A 115 13.20 -1.41 4.97
C VAL A 115 12.08 -0.50 5.47
N ALA A 116 10.92 -0.50 4.82
CA ALA A 116 9.79 0.31 5.23
C ALA A 116 8.50 -0.29 4.68
N GLY A 117 7.38 0.03 5.31
CA GLY A 117 6.09 -0.47 4.86
C GLY A 117 4.93 0.37 5.36
N LEU A 118 3.84 0.35 4.60
CA LEU A 118 2.58 0.98 4.98
C LEU A 118 1.45 -0.01 4.66
N ILE A 119 0.54 -0.17 5.61
CA ILE A 119 -0.65 -1.02 5.47
C ILE A 119 -1.83 -0.22 6.00
N ASN A 120 -2.81 0.04 5.13
CA ASN A 120 -4.04 0.71 5.55
C ASN A 120 -5.21 -0.25 5.42
N ALA A 121 -5.93 -0.45 6.54
CA ALA A 121 -7.18 -1.22 6.60
C ALA A 121 -8.33 -0.21 6.72
N PRO A 122 -8.81 0.36 5.60
CA PRO A 122 -9.69 1.54 5.67
C PRO A 122 -11.07 1.23 6.24
N ALA A 123 -11.62 0.05 6.00
CA ALA A 123 -12.93 -0.31 6.57
C ALA A 123 -12.88 -0.47 8.09
N LYS A 124 -11.70 -0.75 8.62
CA LYS A 124 -11.48 -0.88 10.07
C LYS A 124 -10.92 0.40 10.68
N LYS A 125 -10.63 1.40 9.86
CA LYS A 125 -10.04 2.68 10.27
C LYS A 125 -8.74 2.50 11.04
N ARG A 126 -7.94 1.56 10.59
CA ARG A 126 -6.64 1.25 11.18
C ARG A 126 -5.58 1.31 10.10
N MET A 127 -4.46 1.92 10.41
CA MET A 127 -3.31 2.00 9.52
C MET A 127 -2.04 1.67 10.29
N PHE A 128 -1.16 0.93 9.64
CA PHE A 128 0.12 0.53 10.22
C PHE A 128 1.25 0.99 9.30
N TYR A 129 2.34 1.43 9.89
CA TYR A 129 3.52 1.79 9.10
C TYR A 129 4.78 1.51 9.89
N SER A 130 5.86 1.29 9.17
CA SER A 130 7.16 1.04 9.77
C SER A 130 8.26 1.61 8.88
N TYR A 131 9.35 1.99 9.50
CA TYR A 131 10.57 2.39 8.82
C TYR A 131 11.74 2.01 9.71
N GLU A 132 12.79 1.52 9.09
CA GLU A 132 13.96 1.03 9.81
C GLU A 132 13.61 -0.08 10.80
N LYS A 133 14.62 -0.70 11.36
CA LYS A 133 14.43 -1.77 12.31
C LYS A 133 13.92 -1.21 13.63
N GLY A 134 12.80 -1.75 14.10
CA GLY A 134 12.26 -1.42 15.41
C GLY A 134 11.30 -0.25 15.48
N ASN A 135 10.99 0.40 14.35
CA ASN A 135 10.05 1.54 14.34
C ASN A 135 8.75 1.12 13.65
N ALA A 136 7.79 0.66 14.43
CA ALA A 136 6.47 0.26 13.96
C ALA A 136 5.39 1.02 14.72
N PHE A 137 4.39 1.49 13.99
CA PHE A 137 3.35 2.37 14.51
C PHE A 137 1.97 1.98 14.01
N GLU A 138 0.96 2.33 14.79
CA GLU A 138 -0.42 2.18 14.38
C GLU A 138 -1.15 3.51 14.52
N LEU A 139 -1.98 3.84 13.51
CA LEU A 139 -2.97 4.91 13.59
C LEU A 139 -4.35 4.26 13.66
N SER A 140 -5.15 4.67 14.66
CA SER A 140 -6.52 4.21 14.78
C SER A 140 -7.44 5.42 14.77
N ASN A 141 -8.41 5.44 13.85
CA ASN A 141 -9.31 6.57 13.63
C ASN A 141 -8.55 7.90 13.43
N GLY A 142 -7.38 7.84 12.78
CA GLY A 142 -6.55 9.01 12.55
C GLY A 142 -5.70 9.45 13.73
N CYS A 143 -5.78 8.75 14.86
CA CYS A 143 -4.99 9.04 16.05
C CYS A 143 -3.83 8.06 16.18
N LEU A 144 -2.63 8.60 16.39
CA LEU A 144 -1.45 7.78 16.55
C LEU A 144 -1.51 6.99 17.85
N LEU A 145 -1.42 5.67 17.71
CA LEU A 145 -1.21 4.77 18.83
C LEU A 145 0.21 4.28 18.72
N TYR A 146 1.03 4.57 19.71
CA TYR A 146 2.40 4.11 19.71
C TYR A 146 2.43 2.59 19.87
N THR A 147 3.03 1.90 18.90
CA THR A 147 3.28 0.48 19.05
C THR A 147 4.75 0.31 19.32
N SER A 148 5.08 -0.06 20.52
CA SER A 148 6.46 -0.31 20.88
C SER A 148 6.99 -1.47 20.03
N PRO A 149 8.21 -1.36 19.49
CA PRO A 149 8.84 -2.51 18.86
C PRO A 149 8.95 -3.63 19.88
N SER A 150 8.82 -4.87 19.41
CA SER A 150 8.90 -6.00 20.31
C SER A 150 10.26 -6.05 20.97
N PRO A 151 10.34 -6.07 22.30
CA PRO A 151 11.63 -6.07 22.98
C PRO A 151 12.39 -7.37 22.81
N ARG A 152 11.75 -8.41 22.29
CA ARG A 152 12.40 -9.70 22.06
C ARG A 152 13.00 -9.82 20.69
N ASP A 153 12.74 -8.89 19.85
CA ASP A 153 13.13 -8.95 18.45
C ASP A 153 14.43 -8.23 18.21
#